data_764e665718d2e9de70bd6bb1f0e8b2b7
#
_entry.id   764e665718d2e9de70bd6bb1f0e8b2b7
#
_cell.length_a   1.000
_cell.length_b   1.000
_cell.length_c   1.000
_cell.angle_alpha   90.00
_cell.angle_beta   90.00
_cell.angle_gamma   90.00
#
_symmetry.space_group_name_H-M   'P 1'
#
loop_
_entity.id
_entity.type
_entity.pdbx_description
1 polymer ?
#
loop_
_entity_poly.entity_id
_entity_poly.type
_entity_poly.pdbx_seq_one_letter_code
_entity_poly.pdbx_strand_id
1 'polypeptide(L)'
;MGKFVIKKTPTGFNFSLYAANKEKIAVSSQVYTTKGACKKGMESIGKHAVKCIAEDRVEDQTLKNPTAKTCPKFEIYFDKAGLYRYRLIASNGESIAMSEEGYKSKSGVMNGIKSVSVNAVNAEIVDETTDK
;
A
#
# COMPACT_ATOMS: atom_id res chain seq x y z
N MET A 1 -12.81 2.10 9.57
CA MET A 1 -11.58 2.89 9.68
C MET A 1 -10.41 1.96 9.94
N GLY A 2 -9.31 2.14 9.22
CA GLY A 2 -8.17 1.26 9.33
C GLY A 2 -7.15 1.70 10.36
N LYS A 3 -6.06 0.96 10.44
CA LYS A 3 -4.94 1.36 11.29
C LYS A 3 -3.62 1.00 10.62
N PHE A 4 -2.61 1.83 10.87
CA PHE A 4 -1.22 1.52 10.56
C PHE A 4 -0.53 1.01 11.81
N VAL A 5 0.32 -0.01 11.63
CA VAL A 5 1.12 -0.55 12.73
C VAL A 5 2.58 -0.40 12.34
N ILE A 6 3.35 0.32 13.18
CA ILE A 6 4.78 0.49 13.00
C ILE A 6 5.51 -0.63 13.73
N LYS A 7 6.43 -1.30 13.04
CA LYS A 7 7.26 -2.34 13.64
C LYS A 7 8.72 -2.04 13.40
N LYS A 8 9.56 -2.47 14.34
CA LYS A 8 10.99 -2.34 14.18
C LYS A 8 11.54 -3.53 13.39
N THR A 9 12.48 -3.25 12.49
CA THR A 9 13.20 -4.27 11.73
C THR A 9 14.68 -4.21 12.12
N PRO A 10 15.49 -5.20 11.72
CA PRO A 10 16.93 -5.14 12.02
C PRO A 10 17.64 -3.89 11.50
N THR A 11 17.13 -3.26 10.45
CA THR A 11 17.77 -2.09 9.82
C THR A 11 16.96 -0.81 9.95
N GLY A 12 15.79 -0.83 10.60
CA GLY A 12 14.98 0.37 10.74
C GLY A 12 13.55 0.07 11.14
N PHE A 13 12.61 0.68 10.42
CA PHE A 13 11.19 0.59 10.74
C PHE A 13 10.38 0.32 9.47
N ASN A 14 9.33 -0.47 9.61
CA ASN A 14 8.36 -0.63 8.54
C ASN A 14 6.96 -0.46 9.11
N PHE A 15 5.96 -0.48 8.23
CA PHE A 15 4.57 -0.40 8.67
C PHE A 15 3.71 -1.38 7.88
N SER A 16 2.58 -1.69 8.47
CA SER A 16 1.53 -2.46 7.83
C SER A 16 0.22 -1.69 7.97
N LEU A 17 -0.65 -1.82 6.97
CA LEU A 17 -1.98 -1.21 7.01
C LEU A 17 -3.02 -2.31 7.18
N TYR A 18 -3.85 -2.17 8.20
CA TYR A 18 -4.95 -3.09 8.48
C TYR A 18 -6.28 -2.43 8.17
N ALA A 19 -7.17 -3.19 7.56
CA ALA A 19 -8.54 -2.74 7.33
C ALA A 19 -9.35 -2.81 8.63
N ALA A 20 -10.55 -2.25 8.58
CA ALA A 20 -11.44 -2.23 9.75
C ALA A 20 -11.77 -3.65 10.23
N ASN A 21 -11.78 -4.64 9.33
CA ASN A 21 -12.02 -6.04 9.69
C ASN A 21 -10.78 -6.74 10.23
N LYS A 22 -9.70 -5.98 10.49
CA LYS A 22 -8.42 -6.47 11.04
C LYS A 22 -7.57 -7.29 10.05
N GLU A 23 -7.92 -7.31 8.78
CA GLU A 23 -7.07 -7.95 7.76
C GLU A 23 -5.93 -7.02 7.38
N LYS A 24 -4.73 -7.57 7.27
CA LYS A 24 -3.58 -6.82 6.80
C LYS A 24 -3.68 -6.70 5.28
N ILE A 25 -3.86 -5.49 4.77
CA ILE A 25 -4.10 -5.26 3.35
C ILE A 25 -2.89 -4.71 2.60
N ALA A 26 -1.97 -4.06 3.31
CA ALA A 26 -0.78 -3.52 2.67
C ALA A 26 0.40 -3.49 3.64
N VAL A 27 1.60 -3.53 3.09
CA VAL A 27 2.84 -3.38 3.86
C VAL A 27 3.70 -2.35 3.17
N SER A 28 4.60 -1.69 3.93
CA SER A 28 5.52 -0.74 3.33
C SER A 28 6.48 -1.49 2.39
N SER A 29 6.78 -0.87 1.26
CA SER A 29 7.76 -1.41 0.31
C SER A 29 9.19 -1.13 0.74
N GLN A 30 9.38 -0.24 1.69
CA GLN A 30 10.69 0.23 2.12
C GLN A 30 10.86 0.07 3.62
N VAL A 31 12.12 0.03 4.05
CA VAL A 31 12.47 0.11 5.47
C VAL A 31 12.94 1.54 5.71
N TYR A 32 12.35 2.19 6.69
CA TYR A 32 12.65 3.57 7.02
C TYR A 32 13.68 3.61 8.16
N THR A 33 14.60 4.57 8.10
CA THR A 33 15.66 4.68 9.11
C THR A 33 15.18 5.34 10.41
N THR A 34 14.07 6.09 10.35
CA THR A 34 13.50 6.75 11.54
C THR A 34 12.00 6.55 11.58
N LYS A 35 11.42 6.66 12.77
CA LYS A 35 9.96 6.62 12.93
C LYS A 35 9.29 7.80 12.23
N GLY A 36 9.93 8.96 12.24
CA GLY A 36 9.40 10.14 11.55
C GLY A 36 9.24 9.90 10.07
N ALA A 37 10.25 9.32 9.43
CA ALA A 37 10.20 8.97 8.01
C ALA A 37 9.09 7.93 7.74
N CYS A 38 8.97 6.94 8.63
CA CYS A 38 7.94 5.91 8.53
C CYS A 38 6.54 6.52 8.58
N LYS A 39 6.31 7.47 9.49
CA LYS A 39 5.01 8.16 9.61
C LYS A 39 4.71 9.00 8.38
N LYS A 40 5.71 9.64 7.80
CA LYS A 40 5.52 10.37 6.54
C LYS A 40 5.12 9.43 5.41
N GLY A 41 5.68 8.23 5.37
CA GLY A 41 5.28 7.21 4.41
C GLY A 41 3.82 6.83 4.55
N MET A 42 3.34 6.67 5.78
CA MET A 42 1.92 6.38 6.04
C MET A 42 1.01 7.49 5.55
N GLU A 43 1.36 8.74 5.83
CA GLU A 43 0.58 9.89 5.36
C GLU A 43 0.55 9.94 3.84
N SER A 44 1.69 9.64 3.22
CA SER A 44 1.81 9.59 1.77
C SER A 44 0.88 8.56 1.15
N ILE A 45 0.73 7.39 1.79
CA ILE A 45 -0.17 6.35 1.30
C ILE A 45 -1.61 6.86 1.24
N GLY A 46 -2.10 7.46 2.33
CA GLY A 46 -3.47 7.99 2.35
C GLY A 46 -3.69 9.02 1.26
N LYS A 47 -2.77 9.96 1.14
CA LYS A 47 -2.86 11.04 0.17
C LYS A 47 -2.83 10.50 -1.27
N HIS A 48 -1.87 9.65 -1.58
CA HIS A 48 -1.70 9.14 -2.94
C HIS A 48 -2.78 8.14 -3.33
N ALA A 49 -3.22 7.29 -2.40
CA ALA A 49 -4.25 6.30 -2.69
C ALA A 49 -5.56 6.98 -3.06
N VAL A 50 -5.97 8.01 -2.33
CA VAL A 50 -7.19 8.76 -2.62
C VAL A 50 -7.11 9.40 -4.01
N LYS A 51 -5.98 10.02 -4.33
CA LYS A 51 -5.78 10.64 -5.64
C LYS A 51 -5.85 9.60 -6.76
N CYS A 52 -5.22 8.44 -6.57
CA CYS A 52 -5.22 7.39 -7.58
C CYS A 52 -6.62 6.88 -7.89
N ILE A 53 -7.45 6.72 -6.85
CA ILE A 53 -8.83 6.27 -7.04
C ILE A 53 -9.65 7.35 -7.74
N ALA A 54 -9.52 8.61 -7.28
CA ALA A 54 -10.30 9.72 -7.83
C ALA A 54 -9.96 10.00 -9.29
N GLU A 55 -8.71 9.81 -9.70
CA GLU A 55 -8.24 10.13 -11.04
C GLU A 55 -8.01 8.90 -11.92
N ASP A 56 -8.48 7.73 -11.48
CA ASP A 56 -8.34 6.47 -12.21
C ASP A 56 -6.88 6.17 -12.58
N ARG A 57 -6.00 6.28 -11.61
CA ARG A 57 -4.57 6.02 -11.81
C ARG A 57 -4.21 4.61 -11.36
N VAL A 58 -4.85 3.63 -11.98
CA VAL A 58 -4.57 2.21 -11.75
C VAL A 58 -4.07 1.61 -13.05
N GLU A 59 -2.79 1.23 -13.08
CA GLU A 59 -2.17 0.63 -14.25
C GLU A 59 -2.17 -0.88 -14.09
N ASP A 60 -2.92 -1.56 -14.93
CA ASP A 60 -3.02 -3.02 -14.89
C ASP A 60 -1.97 -3.63 -15.82
N GLN A 61 -0.87 -4.05 -15.24
CA GLN A 61 0.25 -4.62 -15.98
C GLN A 61 0.03 -6.10 -16.34
N THR A 62 -1.10 -6.67 -15.96
CA THR A 62 -1.45 -8.05 -16.33
C THR A 62 -2.09 -8.12 -17.70
N LEU A 63 -2.50 -6.98 -18.27
CA LEU A 63 -3.09 -6.93 -19.59
C LEU A 63 -2.02 -7.05 -20.66
N LYS A 64 -2.41 -7.53 -21.84
CA LYS A 64 -1.51 -7.66 -22.98
C LYS A 64 -0.93 -6.30 -23.42
N ASN A 65 -1.76 -5.27 -23.41
CA ASN A 65 -1.37 -3.90 -23.77
C ASN A 65 -1.81 -2.94 -22.67
N PRO A 66 -1.05 -2.87 -21.57
CA PRO A 66 -1.44 -2.00 -20.45
C PRO A 66 -1.44 -0.53 -20.86
N THR A 67 -2.40 0.22 -20.33
CA THR A 67 -2.40 1.67 -20.48
C THR A 67 -1.54 2.26 -19.38
N ALA A 68 -0.43 2.88 -19.75
CA ALA A 68 0.47 3.50 -18.78
C ALA A 68 -0.20 4.67 -18.09
N LYS A 69 0.04 4.79 -16.79
CA LYS A 69 -0.46 5.90 -15.98
C LYS A 69 0.71 6.70 -15.43
N THR A 70 0.47 7.96 -15.10
CA THR A 70 1.50 8.79 -14.46
C THR A 70 1.46 8.61 -12.95
N CYS A 71 2.60 8.83 -12.31
CA CYS A 71 2.69 8.75 -10.85
C CYS A 71 2.03 9.97 -10.19
N PRO A 72 1.42 9.81 -9.02
CA PRO A 72 1.29 8.55 -8.27
C PRO A 72 0.28 7.63 -8.94
N LYS A 73 0.47 6.32 -8.77
CA LYS A 73 -0.43 5.32 -9.37
C LYS A 73 -0.39 4.03 -8.56
N PHE A 74 -1.46 3.23 -8.70
CA PHE A 74 -1.39 1.82 -8.32
C PHE A 74 -0.98 1.02 -9.55
N GLU A 75 -0.20 -0.04 -9.33
CA GLU A 75 0.13 -1.00 -10.39
C GLU A 75 -0.37 -2.37 -9.98
N ILE A 76 -1.05 -3.06 -10.89
CA ILE A 76 -1.49 -4.44 -10.69
C ILE A 76 -0.54 -5.32 -11.48
N TYR A 77 -0.02 -6.38 -10.86
CA TYR A 77 0.91 -7.29 -11.50
C TYR A 77 0.68 -8.71 -10.99
N PHE A 78 1.27 -9.71 -11.67
CA PHE A 78 1.26 -11.09 -11.19
C PHE A 78 2.51 -11.37 -10.37
N ASP A 79 2.32 -12.14 -9.29
CA ASP A 79 3.46 -12.65 -8.53
C ASP A 79 3.92 -13.98 -9.13
N LYS A 80 4.92 -14.61 -8.51
CA LYS A 80 5.48 -15.86 -9.00
C LYS A 80 4.49 -17.02 -8.97
N ALA A 81 3.49 -16.94 -8.11
CA ALA A 81 2.44 -17.95 -8.00
C ALA A 81 1.30 -17.71 -8.99
N GLY A 82 1.37 -16.64 -9.79
CA GLY A 82 0.32 -16.29 -10.74
C GLY A 82 -0.87 -15.58 -10.13
N LEU A 83 -0.73 -15.09 -8.92
CA LEU A 83 -1.79 -14.34 -8.24
C LEU A 83 -1.65 -12.85 -8.53
N TYR A 84 -2.77 -12.13 -8.51
CA TYR A 84 -2.77 -10.68 -8.69
C TYR A 84 -2.28 -10.00 -7.43
N ARG A 85 -1.40 -9.02 -7.60
CA ARG A 85 -0.92 -8.17 -6.50
C ARG A 85 -0.95 -6.73 -6.93
N TYR A 86 -0.90 -5.81 -5.97
CA TYR A 86 -0.81 -4.38 -6.28
C TYR A 86 0.32 -3.74 -5.49
N ARG A 87 0.78 -2.61 -6.02
CA ARG A 87 1.71 -1.74 -5.30
C ARG A 87 1.31 -0.29 -5.58
N LEU A 88 1.60 0.58 -4.64
CA LEU A 88 1.34 2.01 -4.77
C LEU A 88 2.66 2.72 -5.04
N ILE A 89 2.71 3.45 -6.14
CA ILE A 89 3.88 4.21 -6.56
C ILE A 89 3.63 5.67 -6.22
N ALA A 90 4.57 6.29 -5.51
CA ALA A 90 4.48 7.70 -5.13
C ALA A 90 4.81 8.60 -6.33
N SER A 91 4.62 9.91 -6.14
CA SER A 91 4.85 10.90 -7.19
C SER A 91 6.28 10.88 -7.74
N ASN A 92 7.25 10.48 -6.92
CA ASN A 92 8.65 10.38 -7.33
C ASN A 92 8.99 9.06 -8.01
N GLY A 93 8.01 8.20 -8.26
CA GLY A 93 8.23 6.91 -8.92
C GLY A 93 8.63 5.77 -8.00
N GLU A 94 8.76 6.01 -6.70
CA GLU A 94 9.14 4.96 -5.77
C GLU A 94 7.93 4.19 -5.26
N SER A 95 8.08 2.85 -5.12
CA SER A 95 7.05 2.03 -4.50
C SER A 95 7.03 2.29 -3.00
N ILE A 96 5.88 2.66 -2.46
CA ILE A 96 5.75 2.98 -1.03
C ILE A 96 4.93 1.95 -0.27
N ALA A 97 4.11 1.17 -0.97
CA ALA A 97 3.32 0.11 -0.33
C ALA A 97 3.00 -0.97 -1.35
N MET A 98 2.77 -2.17 -0.86
CA MET A 98 2.38 -3.31 -1.70
C MET A 98 1.38 -4.17 -0.95
N SER A 99 0.63 -5.00 -1.70
CA SER A 99 -0.33 -5.90 -1.10
C SER A 99 0.38 -6.95 -0.26
N GLU A 100 -0.22 -7.30 0.88
CA GLU A 100 0.31 -8.37 1.74
C GLU A 100 0.13 -9.73 1.07
N GLU A 101 -1.02 -9.94 0.43
CA GLU A 101 -1.38 -11.22 -0.14
C GLU A 101 -1.62 -11.10 -1.64
N GLY A 102 -1.56 -12.26 -2.33
CA GLY A 102 -1.99 -12.35 -3.70
C GLY A 102 -3.48 -12.61 -3.77
N TYR A 103 -4.14 -12.08 -4.79
CA TYR A 103 -5.57 -12.22 -5.02
C TYR A 103 -5.80 -13.17 -6.20
N LYS A 104 -6.84 -13.97 -6.11
CA LYS A 104 -7.15 -14.96 -7.16
C LYS A 104 -7.89 -14.36 -8.33
N SER A 105 -8.44 -13.16 -8.17
CA SER A 105 -9.24 -12.51 -9.21
C SER A 105 -8.90 -11.05 -9.33
N LYS A 106 -9.20 -10.49 -10.50
CA LYS A 106 -9.01 -9.05 -10.72
C LYS A 106 -9.95 -8.23 -9.84
N SER A 107 -11.20 -8.68 -9.66
CA SER A 107 -12.12 -7.96 -8.77
C SER A 107 -11.61 -7.97 -7.34
N GLY A 108 -10.98 -9.05 -6.89
CA GLY A 108 -10.38 -9.12 -5.55
C GLY A 108 -9.28 -8.09 -5.37
N VAL A 109 -8.34 -8.00 -6.33
CA VAL A 109 -7.24 -7.05 -6.23
C VAL A 109 -7.74 -5.61 -6.31
N MET A 110 -8.76 -5.35 -7.12
CA MET A 110 -9.35 -4.00 -7.20
C MET A 110 -10.02 -3.62 -5.88
N ASN A 111 -10.70 -4.56 -5.23
CA ASN A 111 -11.28 -4.31 -3.91
C ASN A 111 -10.20 -4.01 -2.88
N GLY A 112 -9.05 -4.70 -2.97
CA GLY A 112 -7.90 -4.42 -2.11
C GLY A 112 -7.37 -3.00 -2.30
N ILE A 113 -7.24 -2.58 -3.55
CA ILE A 113 -6.79 -1.22 -3.88
C ILE A 113 -7.74 -0.18 -3.30
N LYS A 114 -9.05 -0.37 -3.48
CA LYS A 114 -10.06 0.54 -2.92
C LYS A 114 -10.01 0.56 -1.40
N SER A 115 -9.77 -0.61 -0.80
CA SER A 115 -9.66 -0.73 0.66
C SER A 115 -8.49 0.10 1.20
N VAL A 116 -7.37 0.15 0.47
CA VAL A 116 -6.24 1.00 0.86
C VAL A 116 -6.67 2.46 0.93
N SER A 117 -7.37 2.95 -0.09
CA SER A 117 -7.78 4.35 -0.14
C SER A 117 -8.75 4.71 0.99
N VAL A 118 -9.60 3.77 1.40
CA VAL A 118 -10.57 3.99 2.47
C VAL A 118 -9.91 3.89 3.85
N ASN A 119 -9.07 2.90 4.05
CA ASN A 119 -8.54 2.59 5.38
C ASN A 119 -7.29 3.39 5.75
N ALA A 120 -6.56 3.91 4.77
CA ALA A 120 -5.36 4.70 5.05
C ALA A 120 -5.68 6.12 5.48
N VAL A 121 -6.85 6.65 5.11
CA VAL A 121 -7.26 8.01 5.46
C VAL A 121 -7.71 8.03 6.92
N ASN A 122 -7.12 8.92 7.70
CA ASN A 122 -7.44 9.07 9.13
C ASN A 122 -7.27 7.76 9.91
N ALA A 123 -6.35 6.91 9.47
CA ALA A 123 -6.08 5.65 10.14
C ALA A 123 -5.43 5.90 11.50
N GLU A 124 -5.79 5.05 12.46
CA GLU A 124 -5.11 5.03 13.75
C GLU A 124 -3.66 4.57 13.53
N ILE A 125 -2.71 5.14 14.27
CA ILE A 125 -1.31 4.72 14.21
C ILE A 125 -0.97 4.01 15.51
N VAL A 126 -0.58 2.74 15.39
CA VAL A 126 -0.18 1.93 16.53
C VAL A 126 1.34 1.70 16.44
N ASP A 127 2.07 2.14 17.45
CA ASP A 127 3.53 2.01 17.50
C ASP A 127 3.90 0.81 18.35
N GLU A 128 4.31 -0.28 17.70
CA GLU A 128 4.74 -1.51 18.36
C GLU A 128 6.24 -1.59 18.56
N THR A 129 6.95 -0.47 18.36
CA THR A 129 8.40 -0.44 18.48
C THR A 129 8.88 -0.10 19.88
N THR A 130 7.99 0.38 20.74
CA THR A 130 8.37 0.81 22.09
C THR A 130 8.67 -0.39 22.97
N ASP A 131 9.79 -0.30 23.66
CA ASP A 131 10.17 -1.29 24.66
C ASP A 131 9.40 -1.00 25.95
N LYS A 132 8.92 -2.02 26.53
CA LYS A 132 8.20 -1.90 27.81
C LYS A 132 9.04 -2.45 28.93
#